data_88dddf0b59297efdd24aa73d7cd2ec22
#
_entry.id   88dddf0b59297efdd24aa73d7cd2ec22
#
_cell.length_a   1.000
_cell.length_b   1.000
_cell.length_c   1.000
_cell.angle_alpha   90.00
_cell.angle_beta   90.00
_cell.angle_gamma   90.00
#
_symmetry.space_group_name_H-M   'P 1'
#
loop_
_entity.id
_entity.type
_entity.pdbx_description
1 polymer ?
#
loop_
_entity_poly.entity_id
_entity_poly.type
_entity_poly.pdbx_seq_one_letter_code
_entity_poly.pdbx_strand_id
1 'polypeptide(L)'
;MPMFEDIRKLNYKGQAKVCKTFHQYLKKNPNVVSFFLDRFEETYSRINMKDLEESIEWIGYAVNDMDNVISEIDYNDPITFFDIEKSMSKVISKELKSNSLK
;
A
#
# COMPACT_ATOMS: atom_id res chain seq x y z
N MET A 1 5.46 -11.65 -4.62
CA MET A 1 4.38 -11.33 -5.57
C MET A 1 4.84 -10.29 -6.55
N PRO A 2 4.76 -10.58 -7.85
CA PRO A 2 5.14 -9.58 -8.86
C PRO A 2 4.40 -8.26 -8.71
N MET A 3 3.11 -8.32 -8.34
CA MET A 3 2.29 -7.13 -8.19
C MET A 3 2.85 -6.17 -7.16
N PHE A 4 3.32 -6.68 -6.02
CA PHE A 4 3.84 -5.81 -4.97
C PHE A 4 5.24 -5.31 -5.26
N GLU A 5 6.01 -6.05 -6.06
CA GLU A 5 7.30 -5.57 -6.55
C GLU A 5 7.10 -4.38 -7.49
N ASP A 6 6.01 -4.38 -8.24
CA ASP A 6 5.71 -3.30 -9.18
C ASP A 6 5.44 -1.96 -8.48
N ILE A 7 5.01 -2.00 -7.21
CA ILE A 7 4.78 -0.76 -6.45
C ILE A 7 6.04 0.07 -6.37
N ARG A 8 7.20 -0.57 -6.20
CA ARG A 8 8.47 0.14 -6.09
C ARG A 8 8.93 0.78 -7.39
N LYS A 9 8.31 0.38 -8.51
CA LYS A 9 8.61 0.96 -9.82
C LYS A 9 7.80 2.24 -10.08
N LEU A 10 6.80 2.51 -9.26
CA LEU A 10 5.98 3.71 -9.38
C LEU A 10 6.75 4.92 -8.85
N ASN A 11 6.40 6.10 -9.35
CA ASN A 11 6.92 7.32 -8.76
C ASN A 11 6.26 7.52 -7.38
N TYR A 12 6.75 8.50 -6.60
CA TYR A 12 6.26 8.69 -5.24
C TYR A 12 4.76 9.00 -5.19
N LYS A 13 4.23 9.67 -6.20
CA LYS A 13 2.78 9.97 -6.24
C LYS A 13 1.97 8.69 -6.40
N GLY A 14 2.41 7.79 -7.27
CA GLY A 14 1.76 6.50 -7.45
C GLY A 14 1.86 5.64 -6.20
N GLN A 15 3.02 5.63 -5.57
CA GLN A 15 3.21 4.89 -4.31
C GLN A 15 2.28 5.39 -3.22
N ALA A 16 2.10 6.72 -3.12
CA ALA A 16 1.19 7.31 -2.14
C ALA A 16 -0.25 6.88 -2.37
N LYS A 17 -0.68 6.82 -3.62
CA LYS A 17 -2.05 6.36 -3.95
C LYS A 17 -2.26 4.91 -3.59
N VAL A 18 -1.26 4.06 -3.82
CA VAL A 18 -1.35 2.65 -3.43
C VAL A 18 -1.43 2.54 -1.91
N CYS A 19 -0.62 3.28 -1.18
CA CYS A 19 -0.67 3.29 0.28
C CYS A 19 -2.04 3.75 0.79
N LYS A 20 -2.62 4.77 0.16
CA LYS A 20 -3.93 5.26 0.54
C LYS A 20 -5.00 4.17 0.35
N THR A 21 -4.94 3.47 -0.76
CA THR A 21 -5.88 2.38 -1.04
C THR A 21 -5.73 1.26 -0.02
N PHE A 22 -4.51 0.91 0.31
CA PHE A 22 -4.24 -0.11 1.31
C PHE A 22 -4.78 0.30 2.68
N HIS A 23 -4.56 1.56 3.06
CA HIS A 23 -5.10 2.10 4.32
C HIS A 23 -6.61 1.99 4.36
N GLN A 24 -7.28 2.33 3.26
CA GLN A 24 -8.73 2.22 3.17
C GLN A 24 -9.19 0.77 3.31
N TYR A 25 -8.46 -0.17 2.71
CA TYR A 25 -8.76 -1.58 2.85
C TYR A 25 -8.69 -2.03 4.30
N LEU A 26 -7.63 -1.65 5.00
CA LEU A 26 -7.46 -2.03 6.40
C LEU A 26 -8.57 -1.46 7.28
N LYS A 27 -8.99 -0.24 7.01
CA LYS A 27 -10.08 0.39 7.77
C LYS A 27 -11.42 -0.28 7.55
N LYS A 28 -11.66 -0.81 6.36
CA LYS A 28 -12.90 -1.50 6.03
C LYS A 28 -12.96 -2.92 6.60
N ASN A 29 -11.82 -3.45 7.01
CA ASN A 29 -11.73 -4.83 7.49
C ASN A 29 -11.07 -4.91 8.87
N PRO A 30 -11.52 -4.09 9.85
CA PRO A 30 -10.83 -3.99 11.13
C PRO A 30 -10.84 -5.27 11.96
N ASN A 31 -11.88 -6.08 11.83
CA ASN A 31 -11.99 -7.32 12.61
C ASN A 31 -10.91 -8.34 12.25
N VAL A 32 -10.43 -8.28 11.03
CA VAL A 32 -9.44 -9.24 10.54
C VAL A 32 -8.03 -8.67 10.64
N VAL A 33 -7.89 -7.35 10.41
CA VAL A 33 -6.56 -6.75 10.22
C VAL A 33 -6.26 -5.55 11.12
N SER A 34 -6.96 -5.42 12.25
CA SER A 34 -6.78 -4.26 13.13
C SER A 34 -5.35 -4.08 13.62
N PHE A 35 -4.67 -5.19 13.94
CA PHE A 35 -3.28 -5.13 14.38
C PHE A 35 -2.39 -4.53 13.29
N PHE A 36 -2.63 -4.93 12.05
CA PHE A 36 -1.83 -4.44 10.92
C PHE A 36 -2.18 -3.00 10.57
N LEU A 37 -3.42 -2.60 10.81
CA LEU A 37 -3.81 -1.21 10.63
C LEU A 37 -2.98 -0.29 11.52
N ASP A 38 -2.87 -0.64 12.80
CA ASP A 38 -2.10 0.16 13.74
C ASP A 38 -0.64 0.29 13.32
N ARG A 39 -0.04 -0.81 12.89
CA ARG A 39 1.36 -0.82 12.45
C ARG A 39 1.58 0.06 11.22
N PHE A 40 0.72 -0.07 10.24
CA PHE A 40 0.84 0.68 9.00
C PHE A 40 0.52 2.16 9.22
N GLU A 41 -0.49 2.45 10.01
CA GLU A 41 -0.95 3.81 10.23
C GLU A 41 0.10 4.69 10.88
N GLU A 42 0.99 4.11 11.65
CA GLU A 42 2.05 4.87 12.30
C GLU A 42 2.92 5.61 11.29
N THR A 43 3.29 4.98 10.19
CA THR A 43 4.05 5.65 9.13
C THR A 43 3.14 6.37 8.14
N TYR A 44 2.03 5.76 7.80
CA TYR A 44 1.12 6.34 6.81
C TYR A 44 0.59 7.71 7.26
N SER A 45 0.31 7.87 8.54
CA SER A 45 -0.23 9.13 9.07
C SER A 45 0.75 10.30 8.92
N ARG A 46 2.02 10.02 8.67
CA ARG A 46 3.03 11.06 8.50
C ARG A 46 3.13 11.55 7.06
N ILE A 47 2.41 10.93 6.15
CA ILE A 47 2.36 11.39 4.76
C ILE A 47 1.39 12.56 4.67
N ASN A 48 1.86 13.70 4.20
CA ASN A 48 0.99 14.84 3.94
C ASN A 48 0.46 14.71 2.51
N MET A 49 -0.79 14.27 2.38
CA MET A 49 -1.40 14.04 1.06
C MET A 49 -1.52 15.31 0.23
N LYS A 50 -1.44 16.47 0.86
CA LYS A 50 -1.48 17.75 0.17
C LYS A 50 -0.11 18.20 -0.33
N ASP A 51 0.96 17.57 0.19
CA ASP A 51 2.32 17.89 -0.22
C ASP A 51 3.14 16.59 -0.22
N LEU A 52 2.95 15.81 -1.27
CA LEU A 52 3.62 14.51 -1.38
C LEU A 52 5.12 14.64 -1.58
N GLU A 53 5.56 15.72 -2.22
CA GLU A 53 6.98 15.94 -2.44
C GLU A 53 7.74 16.06 -1.10
N GLU A 54 7.12 16.75 -0.13
CA GLU A 54 7.70 16.88 1.19
C GLU A 54 7.69 15.57 1.97
N SER A 55 6.83 14.64 1.56
CA SER A 55 6.60 13.39 2.27
C SER A 55 7.30 12.17 1.63
N ILE A 56 8.21 12.39 0.69
CA ILE A 56 8.83 11.28 -0.08
C ILE A 56 9.43 10.20 0.84
N GLU A 57 10.14 10.60 1.89
CA GLU A 57 10.73 9.62 2.81
C GLU A 57 9.66 8.80 3.51
N TRP A 58 8.60 9.46 3.98
CA TRP A 58 7.52 8.76 4.68
C TRP A 58 6.73 7.86 3.74
N ILE A 59 6.60 8.24 2.49
CA ILE A 59 5.99 7.37 1.48
C ILE A 59 6.81 6.09 1.34
N GLY A 60 8.13 6.22 1.27
CA GLY A 60 9.01 5.06 1.19
C GLY A 60 8.88 4.16 2.40
N TYR A 61 8.83 4.73 3.59
CA TYR A 61 8.66 3.96 4.82
C TYR A 61 7.30 3.27 4.86
N ALA A 62 6.26 3.96 4.42
CA ALA A 62 4.92 3.37 4.40
C ALA A 62 4.84 2.21 3.41
N VAL A 63 5.47 2.33 2.25
CA VAL A 63 5.53 1.23 1.27
C VAL A 63 6.24 0.03 1.88
N ASN A 64 7.34 0.27 2.59
CA ASN A 64 8.06 -0.81 3.25
C ASN A 64 7.22 -1.50 4.33
N ASP A 65 6.52 -0.72 5.14
CA ASP A 65 5.63 -1.26 6.16
C ASP A 65 4.47 -2.04 5.54
N MET A 66 3.90 -1.51 4.46
CA MET A 66 2.84 -2.20 3.73
C MET A 66 3.33 -3.55 3.23
N ASP A 67 4.52 -3.59 2.64
CA ASP A 67 5.10 -4.82 2.13
C ASP A 67 5.27 -5.85 3.25
N ASN A 68 5.76 -5.41 4.41
CA ASN A 68 5.93 -6.29 5.58
C ASN A 68 4.59 -6.83 6.07
N VAL A 69 3.58 -5.96 6.16
CA VAL A 69 2.24 -6.37 6.59
C VAL A 69 1.65 -7.39 5.62
N ILE A 70 1.75 -7.11 4.33
CA ILE A 70 1.21 -8.01 3.31
C ILE A 70 1.92 -9.37 3.36
N SER A 71 3.23 -9.38 3.57
CA SER A 71 3.99 -10.63 3.67
C SER A 71 3.54 -11.46 4.87
N GLU A 72 3.28 -10.82 6.00
CA GLU A 72 2.78 -11.53 7.18
C GLU A 72 1.38 -12.10 6.94
N ILE A 73 0.53 -11.34 6.28
CA ILE A 73 -0.82 -11.81 5.94
C ILE A 73 -0.75 -12.97 4.97
N ASP A 74 0.13 -12.89 3.97
CA ASP A 74 0.31 -13.98 3.00
C ASP A 74 0.69 -15.27 3.72
N TYR A 75 1.58 -15.18 4.68
CA TYR A 75 2.03 -16.34 5.43
C TYR A 75 0.95 -16.94 6.33
N ASN A 76 0.20 -16.08 7.02
CA ASN A 76 -0.73 -16.51 8.06
C ASN A 76 -2.17 -16.69 7.59
N ASP A 77 -2.59 -16.00 6.54
CA ASP A 77 -3.98 -16.00 6.08
C ASP A 77 -4.04 -15.79 4.56
N PRO A 78 -3.78 -16.84 3.79
CA PRO A 78 -3.76 -16.74 2.33
C PRO A 78 -5.07 -16.24 1.72
N ILE A 79 -6.20 -16.48 2.40
CA ILE A 79 -7.50 -16.03 1.89
C ILE A 79 -7.59 -14.52 1.95
N THR A 80 -7.20 -13.94 3.08
CA THR A 80 -7.16 -12.50 3.21
C THR A 80 -6.14 -11.89 2.26
N PHE A 81 -4.99 -12.53 2.10
CA PHE A 81 -3.98 -12.08 1.15
C PHE A 81 -4.55 -12.00 -0.27
N PHE A 82 -5.30 -13.01 -0.69
CA PHE A 82 -5.93 -13.02 -2.00
C PHE A 82 -6.92 -11.87 -2.16
N ASP A 83 -7.69 -11.58 -1.13
CA ASP A 83 -8.63 -10.46 -1.15
C ASP A 83 -7.91 -9.11 -1.26
N ILE A 84 -6.80 -8.96 -0.57
CA ILE A 84 -5.96 -7.77 -0.67
C ILE A 84 -5.43 -7.63 -2.10
N GLU A 85 -4.93 -8.72 -2.66
CA GLU A 85 -4.43 -8.74 -4.03
C GLU A 85 -5.48 -8.23 -5.01
N LYS A 86 -6.70 -8.75 -4.90
CA LYS A 86 -7.81 -8.33 -5.75
C LYS A 86 -8.12 -6.85 -5.57
N SER A 87 -8.13 -6.40 -4.32
CA SER A 87 -8.48 -5.02 -3.99
C SER A 87 -7.43 -4.03 -4.48
N MET A 88 -6.15 -4.44 -4.49
CA MET A 88 -5.05 -3.56 -4.84
C MET A 88 -4.68 -3.58 -6.31
N SER A 89 -5.00 -4.66 -7.03
CA SER A 89 -4.55 -4.84 -8.41
C SER A 89 -5.02 -3.71 -9.33
N LYS A 90 -6.22 -3.21 -9.09
CA LYS A 90 -6.80 -2.17 -9.93
C LYS A 90 -6.04 -0.85 -9.83
N VAL A 91 -5.75 -0.42 -8.60
CA VAL A 91 -5.03 0.83 -8.41
C VAL A 91 -3.60 0.70 -8.91
N ILE A 92 -2.97 -0.45 -8.66
CA ILE A 92 -1.59 -0.67 -9.11
C ILE A 92 -1.51 -0.66 -10.64
N SER A 93 -2.42 -1.36 -11.30
CA SER A 93 -2.45 -1.37 -12.77
C SER A 93 -2.67 0.01 -13.35
N LYS A 94 -3.57 0.78 -12.75
CA LYS A 94 -3.85 2.13 -13.20
C LYS A 94 -2.62 3.04 -13.06
N GLU A 95 -1.93 2.93 -11.94
CA GLU A 95 -0.74 3.76 -11.70
C GLU A 95 0.41 3.35 -12.60
N LEU A 96 0.58 2.06 -12.86
CA LEU A 96 1.61 1.60 -13.78
C LEU A 96 1.37 2.14 -15.19
N LYS A 97 0.11 2.17 -15.64
CA LYS A 97 -0.22 2.74 -16.93
C LYS A 97 0.14 4.22 -17.01
N SER A 98 -0.21 4.97 -15.97
CA SER A 98 0.08 6.41 -15.93
C SER A 98 1.59 6.66 -15.94
N ASN A 99 2.35 5.83 -15.26
CA ASN A 99 3.80 5.98 -15.22
C ASN A 99 4.50 5.56 -16.51
N SER A 100 3.95 4.53 -17.16
CA SER A 100 4.57 4.02 -18.39
C SER A 100 4.46 4.98 -19.57
N LEU A 101 3.59 6.00 -19.47
CA LEU A 101 3.46 7.01 -20.49
C LEU A 101 4.54 8.09 -20.42
N LYS A 102 5.39 8.00 -19.42
CA LYS A 102 6.52 8.92 -19.27
C LYS A 102 7.76 8.31 -19.86
#